data_34bc04e2cfb4ccc5dcc269f79b085e7b
#
_entry.id   34bc04e2cfb4ccc5dcc269f79b085e7b
#
_cell.length_a   1.000
_cell.length_b   1.000
_cell.length_c   1.000
_cell.angle_alpha   90.00
_cell.angle_beta   90.00
_cell.angle_gamma   90.00
#
_symmetry.space_group_name_H-M   'P 1'
#
loop_
_entity.id
_entity.type
_entity.pdbx_description
1 polymer ?
#
loop_
_entity_poly.entity_id
_entity_poly.type
_entity_poly.pdbx_seq_one_letter_code
_entity_poly.pdbx_strand_id
1 'polypeptide(L)'
;MYVHDKMVRMNSTPVSSPDSSSEDDLVLVVATESDRTYLSRLNFLTDTFGDEFGEVTADFDRDWIYYLQNWTEDKGGFIAWRGHIPAGGVWLNWGTDELHGFGHVEEGIPELALAVENRYKGEGIGTALLEAATELARQMGAPGISLSVAAANERAHRLYFHLGFEQVGEREGH
;
A
#
# COMPACT_ATOMS: atom_id res chain seq x y z
N MET A 1 1.39 -0.11 22.50
CA MET A 1 2.58 -0.40 21.67
C MET A 1 2.16 -1.30 20.56
N TYR A 2 2.41 -0.90 19.32
CA TYR A 2 2.06 -1.69 18.14
C TYR A 2 3.32 -2.32 17.59
N VAL A 3 3.22 -3.56 17.15
CA VAL A 3 4.29 -4.20 16.39
C VAL A 3 3.84 -4.27 14.93
N HIS A 4 4.70 -3.79 14.04
CA HIS A 4 4.52 -3.88 12.61
C HIS A 4 5.56 -4.83 12.03
N ASP A 5 5.10 -5.77 11.25
CA ASP A 5 5.98 -6.68 10.53
C ASP A 5 6.38 -6.05 9.20
N LYS A 6 7.66 -6.08 8.91
CA LYS A 6 8.19 -5.68 7.62
C LYS A 6 8.13 -6.85 6.66
N MET A 7 7.56 -6.64 5.51
CA MET A 7 7.42 -7.66 4.47
C MET A 7 8.00 -7.15 3.16
N VAL A 8 8.63 -8.05 2.43
CA VAL A 8 9.23 -7.75 1.13
C VAL A 8 8.85 -8.84 0.12
N ARG A 9 8.63 -8.41 -1.12
CA ARG A 9 8.52 -9.30 -2.27
C ARG A 9 9.51 -8.85 -3.32
N MET A 10 10.48 -9.70 -3.63
CA MET A 10 11.42 -9.45 -4.72
C MET A 10 10.77 -9.83 -6.05
N ASN A 11 11.24 -9.21 -7.14
CA ASN A 11 10.73 -9.48 -8.46
C ASN A 11 10.89 -10.96 -8.78
N SER A 12 9.79 -11.60 -9.10
CA SER A 12 9.73 -12.96 -9.60
C SER A 12 9.15 -12.94 -11.01
N THR A 13 9.18 -14.09 -11.68
CA THR A 13 8.50 -14.23 -12.98
C THR A 13 7.04 -13.79 -12.85
N PRO A 14 6.54 -12.92 -13.74
CA PRO A 14 5.16 -12.45 -13.66
C PRO A 14 4.22 -13.65 -13.68
N VAL A 15 3.38 -13.77 -12.65
CA VAL A 15 2.24 -14.65 -12.69
C VAL A 15 1.25 -13.96 -13.61
N SER A 16 0.91 -14.58 -14.73
CA SER A 16 -0.16 -14.08 -15.57
C SER A 16 -1.43 -14.03 -14.76
N SER A 17 -1.90 -12.83 -14.46
CA SER A 17 -3.21 -12.65 -13.84
C SER A 17 -4.24 -13.34 -14.73
N PRO A 18 -5.13 -14.17 -14.18
CA PRO A 18 -6.25 -14.64 -14.96
C PRO A 18 -7.00 -13.41 -15.45
N ASP A 19 -7.26 -13.37 -16.74
CA ASP A 19 -8.08 -12.35 -17.38
C ASP A 19 -9.48 -12.44 -16.78
N SER A 20 -9.67 -11.74 -15.66
CA SER A 20 -10.99 -11.62 -15.07
C SER A 20 -11.69 -10.47 -15.80
N SER A 21 -12.34 -10.82 -16.90
CA SER A 21 -13.37 -9.96 -17.46
C SER A 21 -14.54 -9.91 -16.48
N SER A 22 -14.34 -9.30 -15.32
CA SER A 22 -15.44 -8.98 -14.45
C SER A 22 -16.22 -7.83 -15.08
N GLU A 23 -17.53 -8.00 -15.22
CA GLU A 23 -18.46 -6.99 -15.73
C GLU A 23 -18.47 -5.72 -14.87
N ASP A 24 -17.73 -5.71 -13.77
CA ASP A 24 -17.62 -4.58 -12.86
C ASP A 24 -16.50 -3.66 -13.33
N ASP A 25 -16.87 -2.41 -13.59
CA ASP A 25 -16.02 -1.34 -14.08
C ASP A 25 -14.94 -0.91 -13.08
N LEU A 26 -14.07 -1.84 -12.67
CA LEU A 26 -12.90 -1.50 -11.89
C LEU A 26 -11.83 -0.93 -12.81
N VAL A 27 -11.49 0.33 -12.59
CA VAL A 27 -10.44 1.01 -13.34
C VAL A 27 -9.38 1.51 -12.39
N LEU A 28 -8.12 1.22 -12.69
CA LEU A 28 -6.98 1.76 -11.97
C LEU A 28 -6.43 2.95 -12.75
N VAL A 29 -6.39 4.11 -12.11
CA VAL A 29 -5.91 5.36 -12.71
C VAL A 29 -4.66 5.81 -11.96
N VAL A 30 -3.65 6.26 -12.70
CA VAL A 30 -2.41 6.78 -12.11
C VAL A 30 -2.75 7.92 -11.15
N ALA A 31 -2.25 7.84 -9.94
CA ALA A 31 -2.44 8.88 -8.94
C ALA A 31 -1.65 10.15 -9.29
N THR A 32 -2.28 11.30 -9.13
CA THR A 32 -1.69 12.61 -9.37
C THR A 32 -1.76 13.47 -8.11
N GLU A 33 -1.18 14.65 -8.16
CA GLU A 33 -1.28 15.62 -7.06
C GLU A 33 -2.73 15.98 -6.72
N SER A 34 -3.65 15.88 -7.68
CA SER A 34 -5.08 16.08 -7.47
C SER A 34 -5.70 15.05 -6.53
N ASP A 35 -5.08 13.89 -6.37
CA ASP A 35 -5.57 12.79 -5.55
C ASP A 35 -5.06 12.84 -4.11
N ARG A 36 -4.24 13.82 -3.76
CA ARG A 36 -3.59 13.90 -2.44
C ARG A 36 -4.58 13.84 -1.29
N THR A 37 -5.71 14.52 -1.39
CA THR A 37 -6.75 14.48 -0.37
C THR A 37 -7.32 13.08 -0.20
N TYR A 38 -7.52 12.37 -1.31
CA TYR A 38 -8.00 10.99 -1.23
C TYR A 38 -6.94 10.05 -0.66
N LEU A 39 -5.68 10.21 -1.03
CA LEU A 39 -4.58 9.45 -0.42
C LEU A 39 -4.50 9.69 1.08
N SER A 40 -4.76 10.92 1.53
CA SER A 40 -4.81 11.27 2.95
C SER A 40 -5.91 10.48 3.69
N ARG A 41 -7.10 10.36 3.08
CA ARG A 41 -8.17 9.52 3.62
C ARG A 41 -7.72 8.05 3.71
N LEU A 42 -7.08 7.54 2.68
CA LEU A 42 -6.60 6.16 2.66
C LEU A 42 -5.54 5.92 3.75
N ASN A 43 -4.66 6.89 3.96
CA ASN A 43 -3.67 6.81 5.03
C ASN A 43 -4.33 6.77 6.41
N PHE A 44 -5.39 7.55 6.62
CA PHE A 44 -6.20 7.47 7.83
C PHE A 44 -6.78 6.06 8.01
N LEU A 45 -7.31 5.45 6.96
CA LEU A 45 -7.85 4.08 7.02
C LEU A 45 -6.77 3.04 7.34
N THR A 46 -5.54 3.23 6.90
CA THR A 46 -4.45 2.32 7.29
C THR A 46 -4.11 2.46 8.77
N ASP A 47 -4.08 3.70 9.29
CA ASP A 47 -3.76 3.96 10.69
C ASP A 47 -4.84 3.42 11.66
N THR A 48 -6.09 3.50 11.25
CA THR A 48 -7.24 3.06 12.06
C THR A 48 -7.70 1.63 11.76
N PHE A 49 -6.97 0.89 10.94
CA PHE A 49 -7.31 -0.48 10.52
C PHE A 49 -8.69 -0.56 9.85
N GLY A 50 -9.06 0.46 9.09
CA GLY A 50 -10.33 0.54 8.38
C GLY A 50 -11.49 1.09 9.20
N ASP A 51 -11.27 1.47 10.44
CA ASP A 51 -12.31 2.13 11.24
C ASP A 51 -12.46 3.60 10.82
N GLU A 52 -13.53 3.89 10.11
CA GLU A 52 -13.82 5.25 9.61
C GLU A 52 -14.07 6.27 10.74
N PHE A 53 -14.35 5.81 11.93
CA PHE A 53 -14.61 6.62 13.12
C PHE A 53 -13.56 6.41 14.20
N GLY A 54 -12.47 5.70 13.87
CA GLY A 54 -11.41 5.38 14.80
C GLY A 54 -10.57 6.60 15.17
N GLU A 55 -9.93 6.50 16.31
CA GLU A 55 -8.93 7.49 16.73
C GLU A 55 -7.58 7.15 16.10
N VAL A 56 -6.87 8.19 15.67
CA VAL A 56 -5.53 8.02 15.09
C VAL A 56 -4.52 7.64 16.17
N THR A 57 -3.49 6.90 15.77
CA THR A 57 -2.41 6.51 16.66
C THR A 57 -1.51 7.69 17.02
N ALA A 58 -0.66 7.52 18.04
CA ALA A 58 0.29 8.55 18.44
C ALA A 58 1.33 8.88 17.36
N ASP A 59 1.54 7.97 16.43
CA ASP A 59 2.51 8.14 15.34
C ASP A 59 1.92 8.80 14.08
N PHE A 60 0.61 9.06 14.06
CA PHE A 60 -0.11 9.49 12.85
C PHE A 60 0.50 10.73 12.20
N ASP A 61 0.80 11.77 12.97
CA ASP A 61 1.33 13.02 12.41
C ASP A 61 2.70 12.83 11.75
N ARG A 62 3.56 12.02 12.37
CA ARG A 62 4.88 11.69 11.83
C ARG A 62 4.75 10.84 10.56
N ASP A 63 3.88 9.86 10.59
CA ASP A 63 3.65 8.95 9.47
C ASP A 63 3.02 9.69 8.30
N TRP A 64 2.12 10.64 8.59
CA TRP A 64 1.53 11.49 7.57
C TRP A 64 2.57 12.29 6.79
N ILE A 65 3.58 12.84 7.50
CA ILE A 65 4.68 13.56 6.85
C ILE A 65 5.42 12.64 5.88
N TYR A 66 5.77 11.45 6.31
CA TYR A 66 6.51 10.50 5.47
C TYR A 66 5.67 9.97 4.31
N TYR A 67 4.47 9.46 4.60
CA TYR A 67 3.65 8.77 3.61
C TYR A 67 2.90 9.71 2.67
N LEU A 68 2.55 10.90 3.11
CA LEU A 68 1.73 11.83 2.34
C LEU A 68 2.45 13.12 1.95
N GLN A 69 3.01 13.83 2.92
CA GLN A 69 3.61 15.14 2.66
C GLN A 69 4.82 15.03 1.73
N ASN A 70 5.64 14.02 1.91
CA ASN A 70 6.83 13.79 1.09
C ASN A 70 6.54 13.05 -0.21
N TRP A 71 5.32 12.53 -0.39
CA TRP A 71 4.94 11.88 -1.62
C TRP A 71 4.71 12.90 -2.73
N THR A 72 5.15 12.57 -3.94
CA THR A 72 4.88 13.31 -5.17
C THR A 72 4.46 12.32 -6.26
N GLU A 73 3.73 12.79 -7.27
CA GLU A 73 3.15 11.90 -8.29
C GLU A 73 4.21 11.12 -9.09
N ASP A 74 5.42 11.64 -9.21
CA ASP A 74 6.54 10.95 -9.85
C ASP A 74 7.03 9.71 -9.07
N LYS A 75 6.70 9.62 -7.80
CA LYS A 75 7.03 8.44 -6.97
C LYS A 75 6.13 7.24 -7.25
N GLY A 76 4.95 7.48 -7.79
CA GLY A 76 4.05 6.45 -8.28
C GLY A 76 2.90 6.11 -7.35
N GLY A 77 1.80 5.72 -7.97
CA GLY A 77 0.60 5.28 -7.28
C GLY A 77 -0.58 5.13 -8.22
N PHE A 78 -1.64 4.51 -7.72
CA PHE A 78 -2.88 4.29 -8.45
C PHE A 78 -4.08 4.51 -7.53
N ILE A 79 -5.14 5.08 -8.09
CA ILE A 79 -6.46 5.10 -7.45
C ILE A 79 -7.34 4.10 -8.20
N ALA A 80 -8.03 3.25 -7.45
CA ALA A 80 -9.02 2.32 -7.98
C ALA A 80 -10.40 2.96 -7.99
N TRP A 81 -11.09 2.85 -9.10
CA TRP A 81 -12.43 3.42 -9.29
C TRP A 81 -13.43 2.33 -9.65
N ARG A 82 -14.58 2.36 -9.00
CA ARG A 82 -15.80 1.65 -9.39
C ARG A 82 -16.75 2.68 -10.01
N GLY A 83 -16.77 2.80 -11.32
CA GLY A 83 -17.48 3.86 -11.99
C GLY A 83 -16.95 5.24 -11.54
N HIS A 84 -17.79 6.04 -10.89
CA HIS A 84 -17.42 7.35 -10.37
C HIS A 84 -17.07 7.36 -8.87
N ILE A 85 -16.98 6.18 -8.24
CA ILE A 85 -16.72 6.07 -6.80
C ILE A 85 -15.30 5.56 -6.57
N PRO A 86 -14.47 6.30 -5.82
CA PRO A 86 -13.14 5.81 -5.49
C PRO A 86 -13.25 4.64 -4.51
N ALA A 87 -12.57 3.56 -4.82
CA ALA A 87 -12.67 2.28 -4.11
C ALA A 87 -11.45 1.95 -3.27
N GLY A 88 -10.36 2.64 -3.48
CA GLY A 88 -9.10 2.42 -2.80
C GLY A 88 -7.93 2.99 -3.57
N GLY A 89 -6.73 2.77 -3.06
CA GLY A 89 -5.53 3.22 -3.73
C GLY A 89 -4.27 2.60 -3.15
N VAL A 90 -3.20 2.77 -3.88
CA VAL A 90 -1.85 2.34 -3.52
C VAL A 90 -0.87 3.42 -3.96
N TRP A 91 0.12 3.70 -3.16
CA TRP A 91 1.17 4.64 -3.54
C TRP A 91 2.52 4.18 -3.01
N LEU A 92 3.58 4.61 -3.68
CA LEU A 92 4.94 4.19 -3.40
C LEU A 92 5.71 5.28 -2.67
N ASN A 93 6.41 4.90 -1.64
CA ASN A 93 7.29 5.77 -0.87
C ASN A 93 8.73 5.29 -1.02
N TRP A 94 9.56 6.11 -1.65
CA TRP A 94 10.97 5.82 -1.86
C TRP A 94 11.76 6.43 -0.71
N GLY A 95 11.98 5.62 0.34
CA GLY A 95 12.69 6.05 1.53
C GLY A 95 14.20 5.95 1.40
N THR A 96 14.88 6.58 2.33
CA THR A 96 16.31 6.44 2.56
C THR A 96 16.54 5.77 3.90
N ASP A 97 17.77 5.32 4.17
CA ASP A 97 18.10 4.72 5.47
C ASP A 97 17.94 5.70 6.64
N GLU A 98 18.00 7.01 6.35
CA GLU A 98 17.83 8.08 7.35
C GLU A 98 16.37 8.51 7.51
N LEU A 99 15.58 8.46 6.43
CA LEU A 99 14.18 8.87 6.45
C LEU A 99 13.34 7.83 5.74
N HIS A 100 12.58 7.07 6.51
CA HIS A 100 11.79 5.96 5.99
C HIS A 100 10.58 5.65 6.87
N GLY A 101 9.64 4.90 6.33
CA GLY A 101 8.47 4.40 7.05
C GLY A 101 8.71 3.08 7.76
N PHE A 102 7.62 2.49 8.27
CA PHE A 102 7.67 1.24 9.04
C PHE A 102 8.11 0.03 8.23
N GLY A 103 7.76 0.00 6.94
CA GLY A 103 8.05 -1.13 6.06
C GLY A 103 9.33 -1.01 5.27
N HIS A 104 10.13 0.02 5.51
CA HIS A 104 11.39 0.20 4.80
C HIS A 104 12.36 -0.96 5.05
N VAL A 105 12.93 -1.48 4.00
CA VAL A 105 13.93 -2.57 4.04
C VAL A 105 15.30 -2.07 3.62
N GLU A 106 15.39 -1.44 2.44
CA GLU A 106 16.61 -0.82 1.95
C GLU A 106 16.30 0.22 0.88
N GLU A 107 17.24 1.12 0.64
CA GLU A 107 17.12 2.10 -0.44
C GLU A 107 17.00 1.40 -1.80
N GLY A 108 16.15 1.92 -2.67
CA GLY A 108 15.87 1.34 -3.98
C GLY A 108 14.73 0.32 -3.99
N ILE A 109 14.26 -0.14 -2.83
CA ILE A 109 13.04 -0.94 -2.69
C ILE A 109 11.97 -0.03 -2.10
N PRO A 110 10.98 0.42 -2.90
CA PRO A 110 9.94 1.30 -2.36
C PRO A 110 9.02 0.56 -1.41
N GLU A 111 8.58 1.28 -0.38
CA GLU A 111 7.52 0.82 0.49
C GLU A 111 6.18 1.23 -0.09
N LEU A 112 5.25 0.30 -0.22
CA LEU A 112 3.89 0.62 -0.63
C LEU A 112 2.99 0.88 0.58
N ALA A 113 2.07 1.80 0.41
CA ALA A 113 0.93 2.01 1.28
C ALA A 113 -0.32 1.70 0.46
N LEU A 114 -1.28 0.98 1.06
CA LEU A 114 -2.45 0.50 0.36
C LEU A 114 -3.65 0.47 1.30
N ALA A 115 -4.79 0.96 0.82
CA ALA A 115 -6.06 0.79 1.52
C ALA A 115 -7.19 0.62 0.51
N VAL A 116 -8.20 -0.14 0.90
CA VAL A 116 -9.43 -0.36 0.15
C VAL A 116 -10.59 0.12 1.00
N GLU A 117 -11.54 0.85 0.40
CA GLU A 117 -12.76 1.28 1.06
C GLU A 117 -13.53 0.08 1.60
N ASN A 118 -14.06 0.21 2.82
CA ASN A 118 -14.72 -0.90 3.51
C ASN A 118 -15.85 -1.52 2.70
N ARG A 119 -16.63 -0.71 1.98
CA ARG A 119 -17.73 -1.17 1.14
C ARG A 119 -17.31 -2.11 0.01
N TYR A 120 -16.04 -2.08 -0.37
CA TYR A 120 -15.50 -2.86 -1.49
C TYR A 120 -14.52 -3.94 -1.05
N LYS A 121 -14.37 -4.18 0.23
CA LYS A 121 -13.49 -5.26 0.73
C LYS A 121 -13.98 -6.62 0.28
N GLY A 122 -13.03 -7.52 -0.01
CA GLY A 122 -13.33 -8.87 -0.45
C GLY A 122 -13.60 -9.02 -1.94
N GLU A 123 -13.41 -7.96 -2.74
CA GLU A 123 -13.64 -7.98 -4.19
C GLU A 123 -12.36 -8.09 -5.03
N GLY A 124 -11.20 -8.29 -4.38
CA GLY A 124 -9.92 -8.43 -5.08
C GLY A 124 -9.25 -7.11 -5.46
N ILE A 125 -9.78 -5.97 -5.03
CA ILE A 125 -9.23 -4.65 -5.37
C ILE A 125 -7.83 -4.46 -4.79
N GLY A 126 -7.61 -4.87 -3.54
CA GLY A 126 -6.30 -4.81 -2.91
C GLY A 126 -5.24 -5.58 -3.68
N THR A 127 -5.57 -6.77 -4.15
CA THR A 127 -4.68 -7.58 -4.99
C THR A 127 -4.38 -6.89 -6.33
N ALA A 128 -5.40 -6.33 -6.98
CA ALA A 128 -5.22 -5.61 -8.23
C ALA A 128 -4.31 -4.38 -8.07
N LEU A 129 -4.51 -3.61 -7.00
CA LEU A 129 -3.67 -2.46 -6.67
C LEU A 129 -2.23 -2.86 -6.38
N LEU A 130 -2.04 -3.93 -5.63
CA LEU A 130 -0.71 -4.44 -5.29
C LEU A 130 0.05 -4.89 -6.54
N GLU A 131 -0.61 -5.61 -7.44
CA GLU A 131 0.02 -6.06 -8.69
C GLU A 131 0.38 -4.87 -9.60
N ALA A 132 -0.49 -3.88 -9.69
CA ALA A 132 -0.22 -2.66 -10.46
C ALA A 132 0.98 -1.90 -9.88
N ALA A 133 1.05 -1.74 -8.56
CA ALA A 133 2.16 -1.07 -7.89
C ALA A 133 3.47 -1.83 -8.06
N THR A 134 3.42 -3.16 -8.00
CA THR A 134 4.60 -4.01 -8.22
C THR A 134 5.16 -3.84 -9.63
N GLU A 135 4.30 -3.84 -10.62
CA GLU A 135 4.70 -3.63 -12.02
C GLU A 135 5.27 -2.23 -12.23
N LEU A 136 4.64 -1.22 -11.64
CA LEU A 136 5.15 0.15 -11.70
C LEU A 136 6.55 0.25 -11.08
N ALA A 137 6.74 -0.31 -9.89
CA ALA A 137 8.04 -0.32 -9.22
C ALA A 137 9.12 -1.02 -10.07
N ARG A 138 8.76 -2.13 -10.71
CA ARG A 138 9.65 -2.84 -11.63
C ARG A 138 10.05 -1.96 -12.81
N GLN A 139 9.10 -1.27 -13.43
CA GLN A 139 9.36 -0.35 -14.52
C GLN A 139 10.26 0.83 -14.11
N MET A 140 10.19 1.21 -12.84
CA MET A 140 11.05 2.25 -12.25
C MET A 140 12.43 1.71 -11.82
N GLY A 141 12.71 0.43 -12.05
CA GLY A 141 14.01 -0.18 -11.78
C GLY A 141 14.15 -0.81 -10.39
N ALA A 142 13.08 -0.89 -9.60
CA ALA A 142 13.14 -1.52 -8.28
C ALA A 142 13.24 -3.05 -8.38
N PRO A 143 14.09 -3.69 -7.56
CA PRO A 143 14.19 -5.16 -7.55
C PRO A 143 13.06 -5.84 -6.77
N GLY A 144 12.27 -5.07 -6.02
CA GLY A 144 11.17 -5.57 -5.20
C GLY A 144 10.38 -4.42 -4.60
N ILE A 145 9.42 -4.78 -3.78
CA ILE A 145 8.60 -3.84 -3.01
C ILE A 145 8.51 -4.30 -1.56
N SER A 146 8.28 -3.38 -0.66
CA SER A 146 8.08 -3.67 0.75
C SER A 146 6.80 -3.05 1.28
N LEU A 147 6.34 -3.52 2.41
CA LEU A 147 5.22 -2.94 3.14
C LEU A 147 5.38 -3.23 4.64
N SER A 148 4.61 -2.53 5.44
CA SER A 148 4.40 -2.88 6.83
C SER A 148 2.97 -3.35 7.05
N VAL A 149 2.79 -4.29 7.95
CA VAL A 149 1.49 -4.79 8.37
C VAL A 149 1.50 -4.99 9.88
N ALA A 150 0.40 -4.60 10.53
CA ALA A 150 0.28 -4.80 11.98
C ALA A 150 0.35 -6.30 12.29
N ALA A 151 1.17 -6.68 13.27
CA ALA A 151 1.37 -8.08 13.64
C ALA A 151 0.04 -8.78 14.00
N ALA A 152 -0.90 -8.04 14.56
CA ALA A 152 -2.23 -8.56 14.90
C ALA A 152 -3.17 -8.75 13.71
N ASN A 153 -2.82 -8.25 12.52
CA ASN A 153 -3.67 -8.35 11.32
C ASN A 153 -3.41 -9.66 10.58
N GLU A 154 -3.89 -10.75 11.13
CA GLU A 154 -3.67 -12.10 10.57
C GLU A 154 -4.21 -12.26 9.15
N ARG A 155 -5.32 -11.60 8.84
CA ARG A 155 -5.92 -11.66 7.49
C ARG A 155 -4.99 -11.07 6.44
N ALA A 156 -4.41 -9.93 6.73
CA ALA A 156 -3.45 -9.28 5.84
C ALA A 156 -2.17 -10.12 5.71
N HIS A 157 -1.68 -10.69 6.81
CA HIS A 157 -0.53 -11.59 6.79
C HIS A 157 -0.75 -12.77 5.84
N ARG A 158 -1.89 -13.45 5.96
CA ARG A 158 -2.20 -14.58 5.07
C ARG A 158 -2.24 -14.16 3.61
N LEU A 159 -2.86 -13.00 3.31
CA LEU A 159 -2.90 -12.48 1.96
C LEU A 159 -1.51 -12.21 1.41
N TYR A 160 -0.68 -11.50 2.16
CA TYR A 160 0.67 -11.14 1.70
C TYR A 160 1.58 -12.35 1.55
N PHE A 161 1.52 -13.32 2.46
CA PHE A 161 2.26 -14.58 2.29
C PHE A 161 1.78 -15.33 1.03
N HIS A 162 0.48 -15.37 0.79
CA HIS A 162 -0.07 -15.99 -0.43
C HIS A 162 0.43 -15.28 -1.70
N LEU A 163 0.60 -13.97 -1.64
CA LEU A 163 1.10 -13.17 -2.75
C LEU A 163 2.63 -13.17 -2.87
N GLY A 164 3.32 -13.94 -2.08
CA GLY A 164 4.77 -14.14 -2.18
C GLY A 164 5.63 -13.19 -1.35
N PHE A 165 5.03 -12.45 -0.43
CA PHE A 165 5.80 -11.63 0.51
C PHE A 165 6.44 -12.50 1.59
N GLU A 166 7.59 -12.08 2.05
CA GLU A 166 8.31 -12.70 3.16
C GLU A 166 8.49 -11.69 4.28
N GLN A 167 8.35 -12.14 5.52
CA GLN A 167 8.64 -11.31 6.69
C GLN A 167 10.15 -11.19 6.87
N VAL A 168 10.65 -9.95 6.94
CA VAL A 168 12.10 -9.68 7.02
C VAL A 168 12.49 -8.87 8.26
N GLY A 169 11.52 -8.49 9.10
CA GLY A 169 11.79 -7.75 10.31
C GLY A 169 10.54 -7.28 11.00
N GLU A 170 10.74 -6.60 12.11
CA GLU A 170 9.69 -6.00 12.91
C GLU A 170 10.07 -4.58 13.30
N ARG A 171 9.08 -3.75 13.58
CA ARG A 171 9.26 -2.42 14.13
C ARG A 171 8.15 -2.14 15.15
N GLU A 172 8.54 -1.61 16.29
CA GLU A 172 7.59 -1.14 17.29
C GLU A 172 7.12 0.27 16.96
N GLY A 173 5.82 0.49 16.98
CA GLY A 173 5.19 1.81 16.94
C GLY A 173 4.92 2.30 18.37
N HIS A 174 4.76 3.59 18.50
CA HIS A 174 4.48 4.23 19.80
C HIS A 174 3.01 4.56 20.00
#